data_4b69dacdf91b1680ce7b172433af7d90
#
_entry.id   4b69dacdf91b1680ce7b172433af7d90
#
_cell.length_a   1.000
_cell.length_b   1.000
_cell.length_c   1.000
_cell.angle_alpha   90.00
_cell.angle_beta   90.00
_cell.angle_gamma   90.00
#
_symmetry.space_group_name_H-M   'P 1'
#
loop_
_entity.id
_entity.type
_entity.pdbx_description
1 polymer ?
#
loop_
_entity_poly.entity_id
_entity_poly.type
_entity_poly.pdbx_seq_one_letter_code
_entity_poly.pdbx_strand_id
1 'polypeptide(L)'
;MRLGGLSKKLMAVALSSVMVVSGFAGLAPAVSVSAADDTAKLRMIFTSDLHGQLTTEDYETGKVYTTGGLSRTATLTKKAKAEVNAKNSLLFDLGDVLFDYTTDYIYDVNSSAQQPMYTAMAKMGYDAITLGNHEFDYTLDYIQKQLSSTGMSGKVVLSNVTNVNTGAHIWAENKIITKNLVTESGKTISVKVGLIGETVPTLAKKRTNYTGVLNGEDIVKNVKKEVPILQKKGADIIVVLAHSGIGEQKPAELDANTGYALTKISGVDAVLCGHLHKDFPDANGTKYDDYPGVNKTTGIVNGKPLVQIENRGASIGMVDLNIGTKNNKPTITGKSTQIRKVNASTEVDPTINAAFGNWTKTFMADSSQILSEVAADTQLQNYFGTMEDNDAIQLLNNIKISY
;
A
#
# COMPACT_ATOMS: atom_id res chain seq x y z
N MET A 1 30.23 -36.93 -51.27
CA MET A 1 30.49 -35.60 -51.80
C MET A 1 30.21 -34.59 -50.66
N ARG A 2 31.22 -34.21 -49.95
CA ARG A 2 32.03 -32.94 -50.04
C ARG A 2 31.14 -31.70 -50.10
N LEU A 3 31.19 -30.92 -49.08
CA LEU A 3 31.86 -29.69 -48.60
C LEU A 3 30.76 -28.70 -48.26
N GLY A 4 30.82 -27.79 -47.36
CA GLY A 4 31.86 -27.26 -46.53
C GLY A 4 31.28 -26.14 -45.65
N GLY A 5 31.91 -25.92 -44.54
CA GLY A 5 31.55 -24.91 -43.57
C GLY A 5 31.87 -23.48 -44.02
N LEU A 6 31.21 -22.51 -43.41
CA LEU A 6 31.72 -21.13 -43.33
C LEU A 6 31.31 -20.51 -41.99
N SER A 7 32.32 -20.30 -41.18
CA SER A 7 32.22 -19.44 -39.98
C SER A 7 32.06 -17.98 -40.40
N LYS A 8 31.16 -17.25 -39.76
CA LYS A 8 31.11 -15.79 -39.88
C LYS A 8 31.66 -15.15 -38.61
N LYS A 9 32.90 -14.68 -38.73
CA LYS A 9 33.53 -13.72 -37.82
C LYS A 9 32.86 -12.36 -38.02
N LEU A 10 32.33 -11.76 -36.96
CA LEU A 10 32.00 -10.33 -36.96
C LEU A 10 33.28 -9.53 -36.89
N MET A 11 33.50 -8.68 -37.87
CA MET A 11 34.58 -7.72 -37.97
C MET A 11 34.04 -6.37 -37.49
N ALA A 12 34.54 -5.84 -36.37
CA ALA A 12 34.32 -4.49 -35.92
C ALA A 12 35.17 -3.54 -36.76
N VAL A 13 34.55 -2.62 -37.52
CA VAL A 13 35.27 -1.57 -38.25
C VAL A 13 35.28 -0.34 -37.35
N ALA A 14 36.46 0.01 -36.84
CA ALA A 14 36.73 1.32 -36.26
C ALA A 14 37.13 2.28 -37.39
N LEU A 15 36.28 3.28 -37.68
CA LEU A 15 36.67 4.41 -38.55
C LEU A 15 37.35 5.47 -37.66
N SER A 16 38.69 5.55 -37.77
CA SER A 16 39.48 6.69 -37.32
C SER A 16 39.64 7.66 -38.49
N SER A 17 38.89 8.76 -38.48
CA SER A 17 39.13 9.90 -39.36
C SER A 17 40.06 10.89 -38.68
N VAL A 18 41.30 10.92 -39.10
CA VAL A 18 42.27 11.96 -38.78
C VAL A 18 41.96 13.15 -39.67
N MET A 19 41.48 14.26 -39.14
CA MET A 19 41.41 15.55 -39.80
C MET A 19 42.51 16.42 -39.22
N VAL A 20 43.55 16.67 -40.05
CA VAL A 20 44.54 17.70 -39.77
C VAL A 20 43.93 19.04 -40.21
N VAL A 21 43.67 19.92 -39.28
CA VAL A 21 43.36 21.32 -39.53
C VAL A 21 44.40 22.18 -38.82
N SER A 22 45.21 22.81 -39.61
CA SER A 22 46.19 23.82 -39.19
C SER A 22 45.51 25.13 -38.76
N GLY A 23 45.82 25.53 -37.53
CA GLY A 23 45.96 26.92 -37.09
C GLY A 23 44.77 27.89 -37.24
N PHE A 24 44.03 28.06 -36.14
CA PHE A 24 43.61 29.38 -35.65
C PHE A 24 43.33 29.24 -34.14
N ALA A 25 44.17 29.90 -33.33
CA ALA A 25 43.97 29.95 -31.88
C ALA A 25 42.84 30.94 -31.58
N GLY A 26 41.61 30.39 -31.55
CA GLY A 26 40.46 31.04 -30.95
C GLY A 26 40.11 30.26 -29.71
N LEU A 27 40.22 30.84 -28.51
CA LEU A 27 39.72 30.32 -27.26
C LEU A 27 38.21 30.12 -27.38
N ALA A 28 37.77 28.95 -27.82
CA ALA A 28 36.40 28.53 -27.63
C ALA A 28 36.17 28.37 -26.11
N PRO A 29 35.11 28.96 -25.54
CA PRO A 29 34.79 28.69 -24.14
C PRO A 29 34.54 27.19 -24.00
N ALA A 30 35.25 26.54 -23.07
CA ALA A 30 34.96 25.19 -22.71
C ALA A 30 33.49 25.16 -22.24
N VAL A 31 32.63 24.55 -23.03
CA VAL A 31 31.28 24.21 -22.61
C VAL A 31 31.49 23.14 -21.53
N SER A 32 31.46 23.57 -20.28
CA SER A 32 31.38 22.64 -19.18
C SER A 32 30.04 21.91 -19.32
N VAL A 33 30.07 20.72 -19.89
CA VAL A 33 28.96 19.79 -19.75
C VAL A 33 28.86 19.57 -18.24
N SER A 34 27.89 20.19 -17.61
CA SER A 34 27.53 19.90 -16.23
C SER A 34 27.29 18.39 -16.18
N ALA A 35 28.12 17.67 -15.45
CA ALA A 35 27.84 16.26 -15.19
C ALA A 35 26.42 16.20 -14.64
N ALA A 36 25.55 15.42 -15.27
CA ALA A 36 24.22 15.20 -14.76
C ALA A 36 24.34 14.82 -13.28
N ASP A 37 23.61 15.53 -12.41
CA ASP A 37 23.68 15.28 -10.97
C ASP A 37 23.42 13.79 -10.74
N ASP A 38 24.37 13.15 -10.08
CA ASP A 38 24.32 11.71 -9.76
C ASP A 38 23.16 11.46 -8.78
N THR A 39 22.13 10.81 -9.25
CA THR A 39 20.88 10.62 -8.49
C THR A 39 20.64 9.15 -8.15
N ALA A 40 19.89 8.91 -7.09
CA ALA A 40 19.38 7.60 -6.73
C ALA A 40 17.85 7.62 -6.76
N LYS A 41 17.25 6.58 -7.31
CA LYS A 41 15.80 6.39 -7.26
C LYS A 41 15.41 5.73 -5.95
N LEU A 42 14.64 6.39 -5.11
CA LEU A 42 13.94 5.77 -3.97
C LEU A 42 12.55 5.35 -4.43
N ARG A 43 12.28 4.05 -4.46
CA ARG A 43 10.97 3.48 -4.79
C ARG A 43 10.22 3.09 -3.53
N MET A 44 9.08 3.68 -3.31
CA MET A 44 8.11 3.30 -2.28
C MET A 44 7.00 2.49 -2.93
N ILE A 45 6.82 1.25 -2.49
CA ILE A 45 5.78 0.32 -2.96
C ILE A 45 4.81 0.16 -1.80
N PHE A 46 3.51 0.09 -2.08
CA PHE A 46 2.57 -0.13 -1.01
C PHE A 46 1.34 -0.95 -1.43
N THR A 47 0.76 -1.60 -0.42
CA THR A 47 -0.53 -2.28 -0.43
C THR A 47 -1.49 -1.58 0.54
N SER A 48 -2.78 -1.82 0.39
CA SER A 48 -3.84 -1.32 1.26
C SER A 48 -5.08 -2.19 1.12
N ASP A 49 -5.94 -2.16 2.12
CA ASP A 49 -7.28 -2.71 2.04
C ASP A 49 -7.29 -4.18 1.56
N LEU A 50 -6.41 -5.00 2.12
CA LEU A 50 -6.25 -6.40 1.71
C LEU A 50 -7.44 -7.27 2.09
N HIS A 51 -8.17 -6.91 3.17
CA HIS A 51 -9.43 -7.54 3.60
C HIS A 51 -9.38 -9.07 3.58
N GLY A 52 -8.34 -9.65 4.16
CA GLY A 52 -8.19 -11.10 4.24
C GLY A 52 -7.90 -11.82 2.92
N GLN A 53 -7.83 -11.12 1.78
CA GLN A 53 -7.63 -11.75 0.47
C GLN A 53 -6.16 -12.12 0.26
N LEU A 54 -5.76 -13.28 0.79
CA LEU A 54 -4.39 -13.77 0.67
C LEU A 54 -4.19 -14.60 -0.59
N THR A 55 -5.08 -15.57 -0.81
CA THR A 55 -4.98 -16.55 -1.89
C THR A 55 -5.68 -16.06 -3.15
N THR A 56 -5.77 -16.93 -4.15
CA THR A 56 -6.42 -16.64 -5.43
C THR A 56 -7.84 -17.18 -5.51
N GLU A 57 -8.37 -17.72 -4.43
CA GLU A 57 -9.74 -18.18 -4.36
C GLU A 57 -10.68 -17.03 -4.01
N ASP A 58 -11.80 -16.98 -4.70
CA ASP A 58 -12.99 -16.29 -4.24
C ASP A 58 -13.65 -17.19 -3.20
N TYR A 59 -13.62 -16.75 -1.95
CA TYR A 59 -14.05 -17.57 -0.82
C TYR A 59 -15.56 -17.76 -0.74
N GLU A 60 -16.36 -16.95 -1.42
CA GLU A 60 -17.81 -17.12 -1.50
C GLU A 60 -18.19 -18.17 -2.52
N THR A 61 -17.54 -18.16 -3.68
CA THR A 61 -17.94 -18.99 -4.83
C THR A 61 -17.03 -20.19 -5.06
N GLY A 62 -15.88 -20.25 -4.39
CA GLY A 62 -14.84 -21.26 -4.62
C GLY A 62 -14.16 -21.16 -5.98
N LYS A 63 -14.43 -20.10 -6.74
CA LYS A 63 -13.82 -19.87 -8.05
C LYS A 63 -12.47 -19.18 -7.91
N VAL A 64 -11.68 -19.20 -8.98
CA VAL A 64 -10.40 -18.48 -9.01
C VAL A 64 -10.63 -16.97 -9.10
N TYR A 65 -10.15 -16.24 -8.11
CA TYR A 65 -10.10 -14.78 -8.10
C TYR A 65 -8.88 -14.31 -8.90
N THR A 66 -9.08 -13.87 -10.14
CA THR A 66 -7.99 -13.60 -11.09
C THR A 66 -7.41 -12.19 -11.00
N THR A 67 -8.07 -11.28 -10.30
CA THR A 67 -7.74 -9.85 -10.28
C THR A 67 -7.24 -9.35 -8.93
N GLY A 68 -6.83 -10.23 -8.02
CA GLY A 68 -6.34 -9.85 -6.70
C GLY A 68 -5.64 -10.99 -5.95
N GLY A 69 -5.54 -10.80 -4.65
CA GLY A 69 -4.87 -11.70 -3.71
C GLY A 69 -3.43 -11.29 -3.40
N LEU A 70 -3.09 -11.28 -2.12
CA LEU A 70 -1.75 -10.89 -1.64
C LEU A 70 -0.65 -11.76 -2.26
N SER A 71 -0.94 -13.03 -2.56
CA SER A 71 0.00 -13.95 -3.20
C SER A 71 0.41 -13.52 -4.62
N ARG A 72 -0.49 -12.89 -5.39
CA ARG A 72 -0.15 -12.28 -6.70
C ARG A 72 0.48 -10.90 -6.53
N THR A 73 -0.03 -10.13 -5.59
CA THR A 73 0.54 -8.82 -5.23
C THR A 73 2.01 -8.96 -4.81
N ALA A 74 2.38 -10.05 -4.12
CA ALA A 74 3.77 -10.34 -3.76
C ALA A 74 4.67 -10.51 -4.99
N THR A 75 4.18 -11.16 -6.05
CA THR A 75 4.91 -11.27 -7.33
C THR A 75 5.13 -9.91 -7.97
N LEU A 76 4.10 -9.03 -8.02
CA LEU A 76 4.26 -7.68 -8.53
C LEU A 76 5.25 -6.87 -7.68
N THR A 77 5.18 -6.99 -6.35
CA THR A 77 6.11 -6.35 -5.41
C THR A 77 7.55 -6.78 -5.65
N LYS A 78 7.81 -8.08 -5.83
CA LYS A 78 9.15 -8.60 -6.16
C LYS A 78 9.66 -8.04 -7.49
N LYS A 79 8.82 -8.03 -8.54
CA LYS A 79 9.16 -7.44 -9.84
C LYS A 79 9.47 -5.94 -9.70
N ALA A 80 8.64 -5.19 -8.99
CA ALA A 80 8.85 -3.76 -8.75
C ALA A 80 10.15 -3.46 -7.98
N LYS A 81 10.48 -4.25 -6.95
CA LYS A 81 11.74 -4.14 -6.22
C LYS A 81 12.96 -4.43 -7.11
N ALA A 82 12.85 -5.41 -8.01
CA ALA A 82 13.95 -5.80 -8.91
C ALA A 82 14.29 -4.76 -10.00
N GLU A 83 13.40 -3.80 -10.28
CA GLU A 83 13.62 -2.73 -11.26
C GLU A 83 14.49 -1.59 -10.73
N VAL A 84 14.81 -1.57 -9.47
CA VAL A 84 15.70 -0.60 -8.82
C VAL A 84 16.80 -1.33 -8.05
N ASN A 85 17.84 -0.61 -7.62
CA ASN A 85 18.82 -1.22 -6.73
C ASN A 85 18.12 -1.77 -5.48
N ALA A 86 18.50 -2.95 -5.01
CA ALA A 86 17.86 -3.63 -3.88
C ALA A 86 17.79 -2.77 -2.60
N LYS A 87 18.74 -1.84 -2.40
CA LYS A 87 18.77 -0.90 -1.27
C LYS A 87 17.83 0.28 -1.45
N ASN A 88 17.31 0.51 -2.66
CA ASN A 88 16.58 1.71 -3.03
C ASN A 88 15.05 1.56 -2.96
N SER A 89 14.55 0.53 -2.33
CA SER A 89 13.11 0.32 -2.18
C SER A 89 12.67 0.27 -0.72
N LEU A 90 11.41 0.65 -0.49
CA LEU A 90 10.65 0.49 0.74
C LEU A 90 9.30 -0.14 0.39
N LEU A 91 8.77 -0.96 1.29
CA LEU A 91 7.47 -1.60 1.16
C LEU A 91 6.59 -1.25 2.37
N PHE A 92 5.42 -0.71 2.11
CA PHE A 92 4.45 -0.27 3.12
C PHE A 92 3.10 -0.95 2.96
N ASP A 93 2.33 -0.96 4.04
CA ASP A 93 0.89 -1.26 4.00
C ASP A 93 0.10 -0.18 4.72
N LEU A 94 -1.08 0.12 4.20
CA LEU A 94 -1.88 1.23 4.70
C LEU A 94 -3.08 0.79 5.56
N GLY A 95 -3.13 -0.48 5.98
CA GLY A 95 -4.17 -1.00 6.86
C GLY A 95 -5.34 -1.66 6.13
N ASP A 96 -6.37 -2.02 6.90
CA ASP A 96 -7.46 -2.88 6.51
C ASP A 96 -6.94 -4.22 5.93
N VAL A 97 -5.99 -4.80 6.64
CA VAL A 97 -5.44 -6.13 6.35
C VAL A 97 -6.43 -7.21 6.75
N LEU A 98 -7.06 -7.01 7.91
CA LEU A 98 -8.09 -7.87 8.47
C LEU A 98 -9.47 -7.41 7.97
N PHE A 99 -10.50 -8.10 8.45
CA PHE A 99 -11.88 -7.93 8.03
C PHE A 99 -12.17 -8.61 6.70
N ASP A 100 -13.15 -9.41 6.71
CA ASP A 100 -13.82 -10.20 5.69
C ASP A 100 -13.80 -11.70 6.06
N TYR A 101 -14.56 -12.49 5.35
CA TYR A 101 -14.91 -13.90 5.62
C TYR A 101 -13.80 -14.74 6.24
N THR A 102 -12.61 -14.73 5.67
CA THR A 102 -11.52 -15.61 6.13
C THR A 102 -10.90 -15.15 7.45
N THR A 103 -10.69 -13.86 7.62
CA THR A 103 -10.09 -13.32 8.85
C THR A 103 -11.08 -13.34 10.01
N ASP A 104 -12.35 -13.05 9.71
CA ASP A 104 -13.47 -13.16 10.66
C ASP A 104 -13.68 -14.61 11.09
N TYR A 105 -13.70 -15.53 10.12
CA TYR A 105 -13.84 -16.97 10.38
C TYR A 105 -12.73 -17.50 11.30
N ILE A 106 -11.46 -17.13 11.02
CA ILE A 106 -10.34 -17.55 11.86
C ILE A 106 -10.47 -16.98 13.28
N TYR A 107 -10.92 -15.72 13.41
CA TYR A 107 -11.15 -15.11 14.71
C TYR A 107 -12.25 -15.83 15.50
N ASP A 108 -13.37 -16.15 14.86
CA ASP A 108 -14.54 -16.77 15.49
C ASP A 108 -14.27 -18.23 15.86
N VAL A 109 -13.61 -19.00 14.99
CA VAL A 109 -13.30 -20.42 15.21
C VAL A 109 -12.14 -20.62 16.18
N ASN A 110 -11.08 -19.81 16.06
CA ASN A 110 -9.90 -19.89 16.92
C ASN A 110 -9.15 -18.55 17.01
N SER A 111 -9.61 -17.67 17.90
CA SER A 111 -8.96 -16.38 18.15
C SER A 111 -7.51 -16.47 18.65
N SER A 112 -7.03 -17.68 19.00
CA SER A 112 -5.64 -17.91 19.37
C SER A 112 -4.73 -18.22 18.18
N ALA A 113 -5.29 -18.61 17.02
CA ALA A 113 -4.53 -18.85 15.81
C ALA A 113 -3.87 -17.58 15.28
N GLN A 114 -2.73 -17.75 14.61
CA GLN A 114 -2.11 -16.63 13.89
C GLN A 114 -2.90 -16.31 12.62
N GLN A 115 -3.12 -15.03 12.39
CA GLN A 115 -3.69 -14.55 11.14
C GLN A 115 -2.69 -14.77 9.99
N PRO A 116 -3.08 -15.53 8.97
CA PRO A 116 -2.19 -15.84 7.84
C PRO A 116 -1.79 -14.59 7.05
N MET A 117 -2.62 -13.54 7.05
CA MET A 117 -2.31 -12.26 6.42
C MET A 117 -1.04 -11.65 6.99
N TYR A 118 -0.95 -11.46 8.32
CA TYR A 118 0.25 -10.89 8.95
C TYR A 118 1.46 -11.83 8.82
N THR A 119 1.25 -13.16 8.81
CA THR A 119 2.31 -14.13 8.53
C THR A 119 2.88 -13.95 7.11
N ALA A 120 2.01 -13.76 6.12
CA ALA A 120 2.41 -13.50 4.73
C ALA A 120 3.15 -12.16 4.61
N MET A 121 2.64 -11.11 5.25
CA MET A 121 3.26 -9.78 5.26
C MET A 121 4.64 -9.79 5.89
N ALA A 122 4.83 -10.52 6.99
CA ALA A 122 6.15 -10.71 7.61
C ALA A 122 7.15 -11.35 6.63
N LYS A 123 6.71 -12.38 5.87
CA LYS A 123 7.53 -13.01 4.82
C LYS A 123 7.82 -12.08 3.64
N MET A 124 6.94 -11.17 3.29
CA MET A 124 7.15 -10.16 2.24
C MET A 124 8.15 -9.06 2.66
N GLY A 125 8.38 -8.90 3.96
CA GLY A 125 9.35 -7.97 4.51
C GLY A 125 8.90 -6.52 4.41
N TYR A 126 7.70 -6.19 4.89
CA TYR A 126 7.24 -4.82 5.01
C TYR A 126 8.16 -4.00 5.93
N ASP A 127 8.48 -2.77 5.53
CA ASP A 127 9.33 -1.85 6.29
C ASP A 127 8.53 -1.09 7.36
N ALA A 128 7.30 -0.72 7.05
CA ALA A 128 6.32 -0.16 7.97
C ALA A 128 4.89 -0.46 7.49
N ILE A 129 3.95 -0.44 8.45
CA ILE A 129 2.51 -0.53 8.19
C ILE A 129 1.78 0.50 9.03
N THR A 130 0.62 0.97 8.57
CA THR A 130 -0.38 1.57 9.45
C THR A 130 -1.53 0.61 9.66
N LEU A 131 -2.49 0.94 10.51
CA LEU A 131 -3.71 0.16 10.69
C LEU A 131 -4.87 0.94 10.08
N GLY A 132 -5.82 0.23 9.49
CA GLY A 132 -7.07 0.81 9.01
C GLY A 132 -8.16 0.75 10.07
N ASN A 133 -9.37 1.14 9.70
CA ASN A 133 -10.50 1.11 10.64
C ASN A 133 -10.99 -0.32 10.92
N HIS A 134 -10.80 -1.24 10.00
CA HIS A 134 -11.26 -2.62 10.14
C HIS A 134 -10.37 -3.48 11.03
N GLU A 135 -9.13 -3.10 11.30
CA GLU A 135 -8.39 -3.71 12.41
C GLU A 135 -9.14 -3.51 13.74
N PHE A 136 -9.79 -2.37 13.93
CA PHE A 136 -10.56 -2.04 15.14
C PHE A 136 -11.96 -2.71 15.21
N ASP A 137 -12.32 -3.53 14.25
CA ASP A 137 -13.43 -4.49 14.40
C ASP A 137 -13.08 -5.59 15.40
N TYR A 138 -11.79 -5.82 15.69
CA TYR A 138 -11.28 -6.79 16.65
C TYR A 138 -10.85 -6.13 17.95
N THR A 139 -10.70 -6.91 19.03
CA THR A 139 -10.22 -6.37 20.30
C THR A 139 -8.77 -5.91 20.21
N LEU A 140 -8.40 -4.90 20.97
CA LEU A 140 -7.02 -4.39 20.99
C LEU A 140 -6.01 -5.49 21.35
N ASP A 141 -6.33 -6.34 22.33
CA ASP A 141 -5.50 -7.48 22.72
C ASP A 141 -5.29 -8.46 21.56
N TYR A 142 -6.33 -8.71 20.77
CA TYR A 142 -6.22 -9.55 19.59
C TYR A 142 -5.29 -8.93 18.55
N ILE A 143 -5.50 -7.66 18.18
CA ILE A 143 -4.65 -6.94 17.22
C ILE A 143 -3.18 -7.00 17.68
N GLN A 144 -2.90 -6.63 18.92
CA GLN A 144 -1.55 -6.63 19.48
C GLN A 144 -0.92 -8.02 19.47
N LYS A 145 -1.71 -9.06 19.84
CA LYS A 145 -1.27 -10.46 19.82
C LYS A 145 -0.91 -10.90 18.39
N GLN A 146 -1.76 -10.60 17.40
CA GLN A 146 -1.50 -10.97 16.00
C GLN A 146 -0.23 -10.29 15.45
N LEU A 147 -0.06 -9.01 15.73
CA LEU A 147 1.13 -8.26 15.34
C LEU A 147 2.40 -8.78 16.03
N SER A 148 2.33 -9.11 17.32
CA SER A 148 3.51 -9.59 18.07
C SER A 148 3.91 -11.00 17.66
N SER A 149 2.96 -11.91 17.51
CA SER A 149 3.21 -13.32 17.17
C SER A 149 3.81 -13.49 15.77
N THR A 150 3.60 -12.52 14.88
CA THR A 150 4.13 -12.50 13.50
C THR A 150 5.37 -11.61 13.33
N GLY A 151 5.80 -10.93 14.41
CA GLY A 151 6.94 -9.99 14.36
C GLY A 151 6.63 -8.65 13.69
N MET A 152 5.35 -8.33 13.51
CA MET A 152 4.91 -7.09 12.84
C MET A 152 4.75 -5.91 13.80
N SER A 153 4.74 -6.09 15.13
CA SER A 153 4.53 -5.01 16.11
C SER A 153 5.45 -3.80 15.92
N GLY A 154 6.74 -4.05 15.70
CA GLY A 154 7.74 -2.99 15.47
C GLY A 154 7.64 -2.29 14.11
N LYS A 155 6.70 -2.71 13.26
CA LYS A 155 6.45 -2.14 11.93
C LYS A 155 5.28 -1.15 11.94
N VAL A 156 4.43 -1.18 12.97
CA VAL A 156 3.25 -0.31 13.06
C VAL A 156 3.68 1.13 13.34
N VAL A 157 3.15 2.04 12.54
CA VAL A 157 3.21 3.50 12.74
C VAL A 157 1.76 3.99 12.66
N LEU A 158 1.25 4.53 13.78
CA LEU A 158 -0.13 5.03 13.84
C LEU A 158 -0.21 6.16 14.85
N SER A 159 -0.29 7.38 14.35
CA SER A 159 -0.12 8.58 15.15
C SER A 159 -1.42 9.17 15.68
N ASN A 160 -2.56 8.89 15.07
CA ASN A 160 -3.83 9.54 15.47
C ASN A 160 -4.76 8.65 16.31
N VAL A 161 -4.23 7.58 16.93
CA VAL A 161 -5.04 6.75 17.86
C VAL A 161 -4.43 6.78 19.25
N THR A 162 -5.20 7.27 20.21
CA THR A 162 -4.79 7.46 21.59
C THR A 162 -5.73 6.76 22.58
N ASN A 163 -5.21 6.47 23.75
CA ASN A 163 -6.03 6.02 24.87
C ASN A 163 -6.76 7.22 25.49
N VAL A 164 -8.09 7.15 25.61
CA VAL A 164 -8.94 8.24 26.09
C VAL A 164 -8.54 8.71 27.50
N ASN A 165 -8.18 7.78 28.39
CA ASN A 165 -7.93 8.08 29.80
C ASN A 165 -6.53 8.68 30.03
N THR A 166 -5.55 8.28 29.22
CA THR A 166 -4.16 8.66 29.44
C THR A 166 -3.62 9.62 28.40
N GLY A 167 -4.28 9.76 27.26
CA GLY A 167 -3.79 10.48 26.09
C GLY A 167 -2.57 9.81 25.42
N ALA A 168 -2.14 8.64 25.90
CA ALA A 168 -0.98 7.96 25.35
C ALA A 168 -1.33 7.29 24.01
N HIS A 169 -0.41 7.37 23.06
CA HIS A 169 -0.51 6.64 21.81
C HIS A 169 -0.35 5.13 22.04
N ILE A 170 -1.08 4.34 21.28
CA ILE A 170 -1.04 2.87 21.38
C ILE A 170 0.17 2.30 20.63
N TRP A 171 0.52 2.92 19.50
CA TRP A 171 1.66 2.56 18.66
C TRP A 171 2.60 3.76 18.45
N ALA A 172 3.67 3.55 17.69
CA ALA A 172 4.60 4.63 17.38
C ALA A 172 3.91 5.74 16.57
N GLU A 173 3.96 6.98 17.07
CA GLU A 173 3.38 8.16 16.40
C GLU A 173 4.02 8.42 15.05
N ASN A 174 5.35 8.24 14.99
CA ASN A 174 6.13 8.43 13.78
C ASN A 174 7.36 7.51 13.79
N LYS A 175 7.98 7.33 12.62
CA LYS A 175 9.17 6.49 12.47
C LYS A 175 10.13 7.12 11.47
N ILE A 176 11.42 6.99 11.71
CA ILE A 176 12.45 7.32 10.71
C ILE A 176 13.12 6.04 10.24
N ILE A 177 13.14 5.84 8.91
CA ILE A 177 13.89 4.77 8.26
C ILE A 177 15.07 5.41 7.52
N THR A 178 16.29 5.05 7.91
CA THR A 178 17.49 5.48 7.17
C THR A 178 17.76 4.50 6.02
N LYS A 179 17.81 5.02 4.80
CA LYS A 179 18.17 4.26 3.59
C LYS A 179 19.48 4.78 3.03
N ASN A 180 20.38 3.86 2.73
CA ASN A 180 21.61 4.15 1.99
C ASN A 180 21.37 3.82 0.52
N LEU A 181 20.84 4.79 -0.21
CA LEU A 181 20.47 4.64 -1.62
C LEU A 181 21.72 4.56 -2.49
N VAL A 182 21.71 3.67 -3.48
CA VAL A 182 22.78 3.55 -4.46
C VAL A 182 22.40 4.34 -5.71
N THR A 183 23.27 5.28 -6.11
CA THR A 183 23.11 6.10 -7.32
C THR A 183 23.39 5.29 -8.58
N GLU A 184 23.09 5.85 -9.76
CA GLU A 184 23.40 5.23 -11.05
C GLU A 184 24.91 5.02 -11.24
N SER A 185 25.76 5.89 -10.67
CA SER A 185 27.23 5.72 -10.70
C SER A 185 27.78 4.76 -9.62
N GLY A 186 26.92 4.20 -8.76
CA GLY A 186 27.31 3.30 -7.67
C GLY A 186 27.68 4.00 -6.37
N LYS A 187 27.59 5.34 -6.28
CA LYS A 187 27.79 6.07 -5.01
C LYS A 187 26.60 5.85 -4.07
N THR A 188 26.76 6.28 -2.84
CA THR A 188 25.72 6.15 -1.82
C THR A 188 25.24 7.52 -1.34
N ILE A 189 23.92 7.69 -1.27
CA ILE A 189 23.24 8.82 -0.63
C ILE A 189 22.47 8.28 0.57
N SER A 190 22.82 8.73 1.77
CA SER A 190 22.07 8.40 3.00
C SER A 190 20.86 9.32 3.11
N VAL A 191 19.65 8.73 3.21
CA VAL A 191 18.38 9.46 3.29
C VAL A 191 17.59 8.99 4.50
N LYS A 192 17.09 9.91 5.31
CA LYS A 192 16.19 9.65 6.43
C LYS A 192 14.74 9.90 5.99
N VAL A 193 13.98 8.82 5.83
CA VAL A 193 12.57 8.86 5.47
C VAL A 193 11.74 8.85 6.75
N GLY A 194 11.09 9.96 7.05
CA GLY A 194 10.12 10.10 8.13
C GLY A 194 8.75 9.60 7.70
N LEU A 195 8.13 8.78 8.52
CA LEU A 195 6.81 8.20 8.28
C LEU A 195 5.83 8.71 9.34
N ILE A 196 4.63 9.09 8.90
CA ILE A 196 3.47 9.38 9.74
C ILE A 196 2.38 8.41 9.29
N GLY A 197 1.86 7.60 10.21
CA GLY A 197 0.75 6.68 9.93
C GLY A 197 -0.55 7.23 10.47
N GLU A 198 -1.61 7.21 9.68
CA GLU A 198 -2.94 7.73 10.02
C GLU A 198 -4.03 6.72 9.67
N THR A 199 -5.06 6.67 10.49
CA THR A 199 -6.31 5.96 10.18
C THR A 199 -7.49 6.90 10.25
N VAL A 200 -8.63 6.47 9.72
CA VAL A 200 -9.88 7.25 9.84
C VAL A 200 -10.22 7.46 11.32
N PRO A 201 -10.66 8.66 11.71
CA PRO A 201 -10.92 8.97 13.11
C PRO A 201 -12.06 8.14 13.72
N THR A 202 -13.02 7.72 12.90
CA THR A 202 -14.10 6.84 13.33
C THR A 202 -13.61 5.40 13.30
N LEU A 203 -13.19 4.88 14.45
CA LEU A 203 -12.80 3.49 14.61
C LEU A 203 -14.03 2.60 14.43
N ALA A 204 -13.86 1.47 13.72
CA ALA A 204 -14.96 0.57 13.42
C ALA A 204 -15.61 0.01 14.70
N LYS A 205 -16.91 -0.29 14.63
CA LYS A 205 -17.73 -0.72 15.77
C LYS A 205 -18.48 -2.03 15.51
N LYS A 206 -18.02 -2.80 14.52
CA LYS A 206 -18.72 -4.01 14.09
C LYS A 206 -18.77 -5.07 15.19
N ARG A 207 -17.63 -5.33 15.86
CA ARG A 207 -17.49 -6.36 16.90
C ARG A 207 -17.04 -5.80 18.24
N THR A 208 -16.53 -4.57 18.26
CA THR A 208 -15.98 -3.92 19.45
C THR A 208 -16.58 -2.55 19.66
N ASN A 209 -16.55 -2.10 20.89
CA ASN A 209 -16.92 -0.73 21.23
C ASN A 209 -15.74 -0.06 21.94
N TYR A 210 -15.06 0.83 21.23
CA TYR A 210 -13.94 1.60 21.75
C TYR A 210 -14.35 2.95 22.38
N THR A 211 -15.65 3.25 22.49
CA THR A 211 -16.15 4.47 23.13
C THR A 211 -15.62 4.54 24.56
N GLY A 212 -14.93 5.65 24.89
CA GLY A 212 -14.30 5.84 26.20
C GLY A 212 -13.02 5.04 26.43
N VAL A 213 -12.54 4.28 25.44
CA VAL A 213 -11.28 3.51 25.50
C VAL A 213 -10.24 4.07 24.56
N LEU A 214 -10.57 4.18 23.27
CA LEU A 214 -9.69 4.76 22.24
C LEU A 214 -10.36 5.98 21.61
N ASN A 215 -9.52 6.92 21.22
CA ASN A 215 -9.89 8.12 20.48
C ASN A 215 -9.15 8.16 19.16
N GLY A 216 -9.88 8.37 18.06
CA GLY A 216 -9.32 8.70 16.77
C GLY A 216 -9.23 10.21 16.62
N GLU A 217 -8.03 10.74 16.46
CA GLU A 217 -7.78 12.18 16.33
C GLU A 217 -7.92 12.62 14.86
N ASP A 218 -8.15 13.91 14.65
CA ASP A 218 -8.23 14.51 13.31
C ASP A 218 -6.92 14.35 12.54
N ILE A 219 -7.01 13.72 11.36
CA ILE A 219 -5.85 13.37 10.52
C ILE A 219 -5.04 14.61 10.13
N VAL A 220 -5.71 15.67 9.68
CA VAL A 220 -5.02 16.88 9.17
C VAL A 220 -4.31 17.62 10.31
N LYS A 221 -4.96 17.71 11.48
CA LYS A 221 -4.36 18.34 12.67
C LYS A 221 -3.17 17.52 13.15
N ASN A 222 -3.30 16.20 13.17
CA ASN A 222 -2.25 15.32 13.63
C ASN A 222 -1.02 15.34 12.72
N VAL A 223 -1.19 15.24 11.40
CA VAL A 223 -0.06 15.35 10.45
C VAL A 223 0.64 16.70 10.57
N LYS A 224 -0.10 17.81 10.76
CA LYS A 224 0.50 19.14 11.02
C LYS A 224 1.33 19.18 12.30
N LYS A 225 0.96 18.42 13.33
CA LYS A 225 1.70 18.27 14.59
C LYS A 225 2.98 17.44 14.37
N GLU A 226 2.89 16.32 13.63
CA GLU A 226 3.98 15.36 13.47
C GLU A 226 5.09 15.82 12.51
N VAL A 227 4.77 16.59 11.47
CA VAL A 227 5.75 17.09 10.50
C VAL A 227 6.92 17.83 11.17
N PRO A 228 6.72 18.86 11.99
CA PRO A 228 7.85 19.56 12.62
C PRO A 228 8.63 18.67 13.61
N ILE A 229 8.00 17.66 14.21
CA ILE A 229 8.67 16.69 15.08
C ILE A 229 9.65 15.85 14.26
N LEU A 230 9.23 15.33 13.12
CA LEU A 230 10.09 14.56 12.22
C LEU A 230 11.22 15.41 11.62
N GLN A 231 10.94 16.65 11.24
CA GLN A 231 11.97 17.59 10.76
C GLN A 231 13.04 17.84 11.85
N LYS A 232 12.62 18.05 13.10
CA LYS A 232 13.54 18.20 14.25
C LYS A 232 14.35 16.92 14.52
N LYS A 233 13.77 15.74 14.28
CA LYS A 233 14.47 14.45 14.35
C LYS A 233 15.41 14.22 13.14
N GLY A 234 15.43 15.14 12.16
CA GLY A 234 16.33 15.13 11.02
C GLY A 234 15.82 14.28 9.84
N ALA A 235 14.53 14.12 9.68
CA ALA A 235 13.96 13.53 8.45
C ALA A 235 14.28 14.42 7.24
N ASP A 236 14.78 13.81 6.16
CA ASP A 236 15.05 14.47 4.88
C ASP A 236 13.80 14.45 3.97
N ILE A 237 12.97 13.45 4.12
CA ILE A 237 11.73 13.22 3.36
C ILE A 237 10.66 12.79 4.36
N ILE A 238 9.44 13.33 4.23
CA ILE A 238 8.29 12.93 5.07
C ILE A 238 7.17 12.37 4.20
N VAL A 239 6.77 11.14 4.51
CA VAL A 239 5.73 10.38 3.81
C VAL A 239 4.59 10.10 4.78
N VAL A 240 3.37 10.39 4.35
CA VAL A 240 2.16 10.03 5.11
C VAL A 240 1.62 8.71 4.57
N LEU A 241 1.51 7.72 5.46
CA LEU A 241 0.85 6.45 5.24
C LEU A 241 -0.59 6.60 5.74
N ALA A 242 -1.51 6.95 4.84
CA ALA A 242 -2.85 7.33 5.22
C ALA A 242 -3.88 6.23 4.87
N HIS A 243 -4.40 5.55 5.89
CA HIS A 243 -5.65 4.82 5.72
C HIS A 243 -6.80 5.84 5.67
N SER A 244 -6.86 6.56 4.56
CA SER A 244 -7.74 7.70 4.31
C SER A 244 -7.81 7.91 2.80
N GLY A 245 -9.00 8.18 2.28
CA GLY A 245 -9.17 8.49 0.86
C GLY A 245 -8.75 9.92 0.51
N ILE A 246 -8.78 10.25 -0.76
CA ILE A 246 -8.40 11.59 -1.27
C ILE A 246 -9.25 12.70 -0.63
N GLY A 247 -10.57 12.48 -0.52
CA GLY A 247 -11.49 13.38 0.19
C GLY A 247 -11.78 14.69 -0.52
N GLU A 248 -12.36 15.62 0.22
CA GLU A 248 -12.80 16.92 -0.24
C GLU A 248 -11.67 17.95 -0.23
N GLN A 249 -11.85 19.05 -0.99
CA GLN A 249 -10.87 20.16 -1.03
C GLN A 249 -10.67 20.82 0.35
N LYS A 250 -11.72 20.82 1.17
CA LYS A 250 -11.75 21.34 2.54
C LYS A 250 -12.48 20.31 3.41
N PRO A 251 -11.78 19.31 3.94
CA PRO A 251 -12.40 18.32 4.79
C PRO A 251 -12.94 18.98 6.07
N ALA A 252 -14.05 18.44 6.56
CA ALA A 252 -14.56 18.77 7.88
C ALA A 252 -13.60 18.22 8.97
N GLU A 253 -13.80 18.65 10.20
CA GLU A 253 -13.11 18.07 11.34
C GLU A 253 -13.50 16.58 11.49
N LEU A 254 -12.51 15.73 11.77
CA LEU A 254 -12.66 14.28 11.87
C LEU A 254 -13.14 13.60 10.58
N ASP A 255 -12.94 14.23 9.43
CA ASP A 255 -13.28 13.61 8.14
C ASP A 255 -12.38 12.38 7.90
N ALA A 256 -13.00 11.30 7.39
CA ALA A 256 -12.31 10.06 7.07
C ALA A 256 -11.40 10.19 5.84
N ASN A 257 -11.70 11.12 4.94
CA ASN A 257 -11.04 11.24 3.64
C ASN A 257 -10.35 12.60 3.51
N THR A 258 -9.03 12.62 3.64
CA THR A 258 -8.27 13.86 3.78
C THR A 258 -7.03 13.95 2.89
N GLY A 259 -6.75 12.94 2.07
CA GLY A 259 -5.52 12.83 1.27
C GLY A 259 -5.18 14.08 0.47
N TYR A 260 -6.19 14.73 -0.17
CA TYR A 260 -5.97 15.98 -0.87
C TYR A 260 -5.48 17.11 0.07
N ALA A 261 -6.09 17.24 1.24
CA ALA A 261 -5.68 18.25 2.22
C ALA A 261 -4.27 17.99 2.77
N LEU A 262 -3.88 16.71 2.92
CA LEU A 262 -2.54 16.32 3.37
C LEU A 262 -1.45 16.79 2.38
N THR A 263 -1.73 16.81 1.08
CA THR A 263 -0.77 17.33 0.09
C THR A 263 -0.52 18.84 0.24
N LYS A 264 -1.38 19.58 0.91
CA LYS A 264 -1.20 21.02 1.16
C LYS A 264 -0.33 21.33 2.38
N ILE A 265 -0.05 20.33 3.23
CA ILE A 265 0.75 20.53 4.44
C ILE A 265 2.21 20.71 4.05
N SER A 266 2.79 21.85 4.43
CA SER A 266 4.22 22.11 4.22
C SER A 266 5.08 21.06 4.94
N GLY A 267 6.12 20.57 4.28
CA GLY A 267 7.02 19.54 4.82
C GLY A 267 6.57 18.09 4.58
N VAL A 268 5.34 17.84 4.10
CA VAL A 268 4.96 16.53 3.55
C VAL A 268 5.49 16.43 2.13
N ASP A 269 6.12 15.32 1.75
CA ASP A 269 6.71 15.09 0.43
C ASP A 269 5.93 14.11 -0.43
N ALA A 270 5.23 13.14 0.18
CA ALA A 270 4.35 12.20 -0.50
C ALA A 270 3.20 11.76 0.42
N VAL A 271 2.05 11.41 -0.18
CA VAL A 271 0.87 10.88 0.51
C VAL A 271 0.46 9.57 -0.16
N LEU A 272 0.41 8.49 0.60
CA LEU A 272 -0.07 7.19 0.18
C LEU A 272 -1.44 6.96 0.81
N CYS A 273 -2.46 6.68 0.00
CA CYS A 273 -3.86 6.61 0.42
C CYS A 273 -4.48 5.22 0.21
N GLY A 274 -5.45 4.87 1.06
CA GLY A 274 -6.31 3.69 0.99
C GLY A 274 -7.78 4.02 1.26
N HIS A 275 -8.50 3.11 1.93
CA HIS A 275 -9.85 3.26 2.47
C HIS A 275 -11.00 3.33 1.44
N LEU A 276 -10.86 4.04 0.34
CA LEU A 276 -11.95 4.22 -0.65
C LEU A 276 -12.02 3.13 -1.72
N HIS A 277 -11.09 2.17 -1.73
CA HIS A 277 -11.05 1.06 -2.69
C HIS A 277 -11.10 1.51 -4.16
N LYS A 278 -10.44 2.61 -4.50
CA LYS A 278 -10.41 3.18 -5.85
C LYS A 278 -9.01 3.65 -6.19
N ASP A 279 -8.61 3.41 -7.44
CA ASP A 279 -7.31 3.89 -7.90
C ASP A 279 -7.29 5.40 -8.13
N PHE A 280 -6.15 5.99 -7.78
CA PHE A 280 -5.71 7.31 -8.22
C PHE A 280 -4.17 7.30 -8.25
N PRO A 281 -3.53 7.75 -9.33
CA PRO A 281 -4.07 8.48 -10.48
C PRO A 281 -5.02 7.66 -11.36
N ASP A 282 -6.02 8.34 -11.90
CA ASP A 282 -6.96 7.80 -12.89
C ASP A 282 -7.19 8.86 -13.99
N ALA A 283 -6.53 8.68 -15.12
CA ALA A 283 -6.60 9.62 -16.25
C ALA A 283 -8.03 9.77 -16.83
N ASN A 284 -8.86 8.74 -16.68
CA ASN A 284 -10.22 8.71 -17.21
C ASN A 284 -11.27 9.13 -16.17
N GLY A 285 -10.90 9.19 -14.89
CA GLY A 285 -11.79 9.62 -13.81
C GLY A 285 -12.11 11.11 -13.92
N THR A 286 -13.30 11.51 -13.50
CA THR A 286 -13.77 12.91 -13.53
C THR A 286 -13.89 13.53 -12.14
N LYS A 287 -13.84 12.71 -11.09
CA LYS A 287 -14.16 13.14 -9.72
C LYS A 287 -13.32 14.32 -9.21
N TYR A 288 -12.08 14.46 -9.69
CA TYR A 288 -11.14 15.47 -9.20
C TYR A 288 -10.75 16.51 -10.26
N ASP A 289 -11.53 16.62 -11.35
CA ASP A 289 -11.26 17.56 -12.45
C ASP A 289 -11.23 19.03 -11.99
N ASP A 290 -12.09 19.38 -11.03
CA ASP A 290 -12.22 20.73 -10.49
C ASP A 290 -11.31 21.00 -9.27
N TYR A 291 -10.42 20.04 -8.91
CA TYR A 291 -9.55 20.22 -7.76
C TYR A 291 -8.27 20.94 -8.14
N PRO A 292 -8.01 22.16 -7.59
CA PRO A 292 -6.79 22.91 -7.88
C PRO A 292 -5.54 22.08 -7.58
N GLY A 293 -4.57 22.12 -8.52
CA GLY A 293 -3.29 21.45 -8.35
C GLY A 293 -3.30 19.93 -8.52
N VAL A 294 -4.42 19.32 -8.94
CA VAL A 294 -4.51 17.88 -9.23
C VAL A 294 -4.14 17.61 -10.68
N ASN A 295 -3.16 16.72 -10.88
CA ASN A 295 -2.90 16.07 -12.15
C ASN A 295 -3.30 14.60 -12.03
N LYS A 296 -4.51 14.28 -12.49
CA LYS A 296 -5.10 12.94 -12.40
C LYS A 296 -4.40 11.87 -13.25
N THR A 297 -3.58 12.28 -14.21
CA THR A 297 -2.79 11.34 -15.04
C THR A 297 -1.49 10.95 -14.37
N THR A 298 -0.83 11.90 -13.72
CA THR A 298 0.48 11.67 -13.10
C THR A 298 0.42 11.44 -11.61
N GLY A 299 -0.74 11.59 -10.95
CA GLY A 299 -0.86 11.49 -9.50
C GLY A 299 -0.08 12.56 -8.73
N ILE A 300 0.28 13.66 -9.40
CA ILE A 300 0.92 14.80 -8.73
C ILE A 300 -0.18 15.78 -8.31
N VAL A 301 -0.29 16.00 -6.99
CA VAL A 301 -1.30 16.85 -6.38
C VAL A 301 -0.60 17.91 -5.53
N ASN A 302 -0.87 19.19 -5.80
CA ASN A 302 -0.18 20.31 -5.16
C ASN A 302 1.37 20.17 -5.20
N GLY A 303 1.88 19.64 -6.31
CA GLY A 303 3.31 19.38 -6.51
C GLY A 303 3.87 18.16 -5.76
N LYS A 304 3.04 17.29 -5.16
CA LYS A 304 3.45 16.11 -4.39
C LYS A 304 2.83 14.84 -4.97
N PRO A 305 3.52 13.68 -4.96
CA PRO A 305 2.90 12.41 -5.24
C PRO A 305 1.75 12.13 -4.26
N LEU A 306 0.60 11.78 -4.80
CA LEU A 306 -0.53 11.21 -4.09
C LEU A 306 -0.98 9.99 -4.88
N VAL A 307 -1.05 8.83 -4.23
CA VAL A 307 -1.50 7.58 -4.86
C VAL A 307 -2.49 6.91 -3.93
N GLN A 308 -3.59 6.44 -4.49
CA GLN A 308 -4.60 5.61 -3.84
C GLN A 308 -4.81 4.35 -4.67
N ILE A 309 -5.09 3.21 -4.05
CA ILE A 309 -5.23 1.93 -4.73
C ILE A 309 -6.53 1.21 -4.36
N GLU A 310 -6.91 0.26 -5.21
CA GLU A 310 -8.02 -0.67 -4.98
C GLU A 310 -7.69 -1.68 -3.88
N ASN A 311 -8.74 -2.33 -3.38
CA ASN A 311 -8.68 -3.32 -2.31
C ASN A 311 -8.32 -4.75 -2.78
N ARG A 312 -8.30 -5.69 -1.82
CA ARG A 312 -8.15 -7.15 -2.00
C ARG A 312 -6.92 -7.55 -2.83
N GLY A 313 -5.86 -6.70 -2.79
CA GLY A 313 -4.64 -6.95 -3.56
C GLY A 313 -4.84 -6.86 -5.08
N ALA A 314 -5.83 -6.09 -5.54
CA ALA A 314 -6.06 -5.88 -6.98
C ALA A 314 -4.95 -5.06 -7.65
N SER A 315 -4.21 -4.30 -6.87
CA SER A 315 -3.08 -3.49 -7.36
C SER A 315 -2.02 -3.26 -6.29
N ILE A 316 -0.86 -2.78 -6.73
CA ILE A 316 0.14 -2.12 -5.89
C ILE A 316 0.28 -0.67 -6.30
N GLY A 317 0.42 0.21 -5.32
CA GLY A 317 0.79 1.60 -5.55
C GLY A 317 2.30 1.79 -5.48
N MET A 318 2.83 2.69 -6.29
CA MET A 318 4.25 3.03 -6.32
C MET A 318 4.45 4.53 -6.42
N VAL A 319 5.41 5.02 -5.66
CA VAL A 319 5.96 6.38 -5.76
C VAL A 319 7.47 6.28 -5.91
N ASP A 320 8.00 6.85 -6.98
CA ASP A 320 9.44 6.99 -7.19
C ASP A 320 9.86 8.44 -6.92
N LEU A 321 10.85 8.62 -6.06
CA LEU A 321 11.53 9.88 -5.83
C LEU A 321 12.97 9.77 -6.33
N ASN A 322 13.38 10.64 -7.25
CA ASN A 322 14.78 10.77 -7.62
C ASN A 322 15.45 11.68 -6.59
N ILE A 323 16.49 11.18 -5.96
CA ILE A 323 17.21 11.83 -4.88
C ILE A 323 18.59 12.20 -5.36
N GLY A 324 18.87 13.49 -5.45
CA GLY A 324 20.21 14.03 -5.60
C GLY A 324 20.71 14.64 -4.31
N THR A 325 21.82 15.36 -4.37
CA THR A 325 22.36 16.10 -3.24
C THR A 325 22.52 17.58 -3.59
N LYS A 326 22.09 18.45 -2.67
CA LYS A 326 22.32 19.89 -2.75
C LYS A 326 22.90 20.36 -1.43
N ASN A 327 24.06 21.00 -1.46
CA ASN A 327 24.77 21.42 -0.26
C ASN A 327 24.99 20.26 0.74
N ASN A 328 25.37 19.09 0.22
CA ASN A 328 25.54 17.83 0.97
C ASN A 328 24.28 17.31 1.69
N LYS A 329 23.09 17.75 1.31
CA LYS A 329 21.82 17.25 1.83
C LYS A 329 21.03 16.54 0.73
N PRO A 330 20.37 15.41 1.05
CA PRO A 330 19.45 14.77 0.14
C PRO A 330 18.36 15.74 -0.32
N THR A 331 18.06 15.72 -1.60
CA THR A 331 17.07 16.63 -2.20
C THR A 331 16.30 15.87 -3.27
N ILE A 332 14.98 16.00 -3.27
CA ILE A 332 14.12 15.43 -4.30
C ILE A 332 14.30 16.24 -5.60
N THR A 333 14.81 15.59 -6.64
CA THR A 333 15.03 16.20 -7.98
C THR A 333 13.98 15.79 -9.00
N GLY A 334 13.25 14.71 -8.73
CA GLY A 334 12.16 14.22 -9.58
C GLY A 334 11.21 13.32 -8.81
N LYS A 335 10.00 13.18 -9.35
CA LYS A 335 8.97 12.33 -8.73
C LYS A 335 8.04 11.77 -9.79
N SER A 336 7.59 10.55 -9.57
CA SER A 336 6.60 9.88 -10.41
C SER A 336 5.77 8.91 -9.59
N THR A 337 4.61 8.56 -10.13
CA THR A 337 3.69 7.60 -9.52
C THR A 337 3.32 6.52 -10.52
N GLN A 338 2.97 5.35 -10.03
CA GLN A 338 2.45 4.26 -10.84
C GLN A 338 1.51 3.38 -10.01
N ILE A 339 0.49 2.85 -10.66
CA ILE A 339 -0.31 1.75 -10.14
C ILE A 339 -0.10 0.54 -11.05
N ARG A 340 0.17 -0.62 -10.47
CA ARG A 340 0.24 -1.90 -11.21
C ARG A 340 -0.89 -2.80 -10.79
N LYS A 341 -1.73 -3.15 -11.74
CA LYS A 341 -2.86 -4.05 -11.56
C LYS A 341 -2.41 -5.52 -11.55
N VAL A 342 -3.00 -6.28 -10.65
CA VAL A 342 -3.02 -7.74 -10.75
C VAL A 342 -3.98 -8.13 -11.86
N ASN A 343 -3.61 -9.12 -12.64
CA ASN A 343 -4.45 -9.70 -13.69
C ASN A 343 -4.26 -11.22 -13.75
N ALA A 344 -5.02 -11.89 -14.60
CA ALA A 344 -5.01 -13.35 -14.73
C ALA A 344 -3.62 -13.94 -15.07
N SER A 345 -2.74 -13.17 -15.74
CA SER A 345 -1.36 -13.60 -16.06
C SER A 345 -0.35 -13.32 -14.94
N THR A 346 -0.75 -12.64 -13.86
CA THR A 346 0.11 -12.42 -12.71
C THR A 346 0.29 -13.74 -11.95
N GLU A 347 1.50 -14.24 -11.90
CA GLU A 347 1.81 -15.50 -11.21
C GLU A 347 1.59 -15.38 -9.70
N VAL A 348 1.16 -16.48 -9.11
CA VAL A 348 1.03 -16.63 -7.66
C VAL A 348 2.40 -16.86 -7.04
N ASP A 349 2.74 -16.12 -6.00
CA ASP A 349 3.90 -16.44 -5.17
C ASP A 349 3.59 -17.64 -4.27
N PRO A 350 4.21 -18.80 -4.48
CA PRO A 350 3.85 -20.01 -3.73
C PRO A 350 4.20 -19.92 -2.25
N THR A 351 5.24 -19.15 -1.89
CA THR A 351 5.66 -18.97 -0.48
C THR A 351 4.64 -18.15 0.29
N ILE A 352 4.09 -17.12 -0.35
CA ILE A 352 3.08 -16.26 0.26
C ILE A 352 1.73 -16.99 0.27
N ASN A 353 1.38 -17.66 -0.82
CA ASN A 353 0.14 -18.44 -0.88
C ASN A 353 0.08 -19.54 0.19
N ALA A 354 1.21 -20.21 0.44
CA ALA A 354 1.31 -21.24 1.48
C ALA A 354 1.14 -20.71 2.92
N ALA A 355 1.20 -19.40 3.14
CA ALA A 355 1.00 -18.83 4.48
C ALA A 355 -0.43 -19.04 5.01
N PHE A 356 -1.41 -19.24 4.13
CA PHE A 356 -2.78 -19.55 4.51
C PHE A 356 -2.91 -20.98 5.11
N GLY A 357 -1.98 -21.87 4.78
CA GLY A 357 -1.93 -23.24 5.32
C GLY A 357 -3.20 -24.03 4.98
N ASN A 358 -3.78 -24.66 6.01
CA ASN A 358 -5.00 -25.45 5.84
C ASN A 358 -6.30 -24.63 5.94
N TRP A 359 -6.21 -23.33 6.28
CA TRP A 359 -7.40 -22.51 6.49
C TRP A 359 -8.31 -22.44 5.26
N THR A 360 -7.76 -22.40 4.04
CA THR A 360 -8.58 -22.44 2.82
C THR A 360 -9.48 -23.68 2.81
N LYS A 361 -8.92 -24.86 3.08
CA LYS A 361 -9.69 -26.12 3.08
C LYS A 361 -10.75 -26.12 4.17
N THR A 362 -10.39 -25.70 5.39
CA THR A 362 -11.32 -25.63 6.51
C THR A 362 -12.45 -24.67 6.23
N PHE A 363 -12.15 -23.48 5.79
CA PHE A 363 -13.13 -22.46 5.43
C PHE A 363 -14.07 -22.95 4.30
N MET A 364 -13.53 -23.51 3.22
CA MET A 364 -14.32 -24.02 2.10
C MET A 364 -15.19 -25.22 2.49
N ALA A 365 -14.70 -26.08 3.39
CA ALA A 365 -15.49 -27.19 3.91
C ALA A 365 -16.70 -26.70 4.72
N ASP A 366 -16.49 -25.73 5.61
CA ASP A 366 -17.56 -25.17 6.43
C ASP A 366 -18.55 -24.35 5.59
N SER A 367 -18.06 -23.51 4.66
CA SER A 367 -18.92 -22.69 3.81
C SER A 367 -19.74 -23.50 2.80
N SER A 368 -19.34 -24.74 2.52
CA SER A 368 -20.08 -25.66 1.65
C SER A 368 -21.10 -26.53 2.39
N GLN A 369 -21.21 -26.42 3.70
CA GLN A 369 -22.20 -27.20 4.47
C GLN A 369 -23.62 -26.72 4.14
N ILE A 370 -24.50 -27.67 3.89
CA ILE A 370 -25.93 -27.40 3.74
C ILE A 370 -26.51 -27.21 5.15
N LEU A 371 -26.80 -25.96 5.50
CA LEU A 371 -27.40 -25.62 6.80
C LEU A 371 -28.91 -25.87 6.83
N SER A 372 -29.56 -25.73 5.66
CA SER A 372 -31.00 -25.93 5.52
C SER A 372 -31.34 -26.18 4.06
N GLU A 373 -32.43 -26.92 3.84
CA GLU A 373 -33.05 -27.11 2.54
C GLU A 373 -34.40 -26.43 2.51
N VAL A 374 -34.73 -25.75 1.41
CA VAL A 374 -36.03 -25.13 1.18
C VAL A 374 -36.82 -25.91 0.13
N ALA A 375 -38.14 -25.86 0.23
CA ALA A 375 -38.99 -26.50 -0.77
C ALA A 375 -38.72 -25.95 -2.16
N ALA A 376 -38.90 -26.78 -3.21
CA ALA A 376 -38.57 -26.40 -4.58
C ALA A 376 -39.37 -25.21 -5.11
N ASP A 377 -40.52 -24.92 -4.51
CA ASP A 377 -41.38 -23.76 -4.84
C ASP A 377 -41.08 -22.50 -4.02
N THR A 378 -40.13 -22.56 -3.07
CA THR A 378 -39.74 -21.41 -2.27
C THR A 378 -38.96 -20.40 -3.11
N GLN A 379 -39.45 -19.15 -3.13
CA GLN A 379 -38.79 -18.05 -3.82
C GLN A 379 -37.90 -17.25 -2.86
N LEU A 380 -36.60 -17.45 -2.92
CA LEU A 380 -35.64 -16.67 -2.17
C LEU A 380 -35.28 -15.39 -2.94
N GLN A 381 -35.92 -14.29 -2.60
CA GLN A 381 -35.66 -12.96 -3.19
C GLN A 381 -34.98 -12.07 -2.17
N ASN A 382 -33.79 -11.60 -2.45
CA ASN A 382 -33.05 -10.69 -1.57
C ASN A 382 -33.27 -9.21 -1.89
N TYR A 383 -33.79 -8.88 -3.07
CA TYR A 383 -33.95 -7.49 -3.52
C TYR A 383 -34.89 -6.66 -2.65
N PHE A 384 -36.01 -7.24 -2.19
CA PHE A 384 -36.94 -6.59 -1.28
C PHE A 384 -36.82 -7.07 0.17
N GLY A 385 -35.82 -7.87 0.48
CA GLY A 385 -35.67 -8.49 1.79
C GLY A 385 -35.48 -7.53 2.97
N THR A 386 -35.10 -6.29 2.69
CA THR A 386 -35.01 -5.22 3.71
C THR A 386 -36.32 -4.41 3.86
N MET A 387 -37.27 -4.57 2.95
CA MET A 387 -38.50 -3.79 2.92
C MET A 387 -39.78 -4.63 3.14
N GLU A 388 -39.68 -5.94 2.85
CA GLU A 388 -40.78 -6.88 3.00
C GLU A 388 -40.33 -8.19 3.64
N ASP A 389 -41.22 -8.81 4.43
CA ASP A 389 -40.98 -10.14 4.98
C ASP A 389 -41.03 -11.16 3.83
N ASN A 390 -39.97 -11.91 3.65
CA ASN A 390 -39.87 -12.93 2.60
C ASN A 390 -39.14 -14.19 3.10
N ASP A 391 -39.20 -15.25 2.32
CA ASP A 391 -38.65 -16.55 2.68
C ASP A 391 -37.13 -16.50 3.00
N ALA A 392 -36.36 -15.61 2.35
CA ALA A 392 -34.93 -15.46 2.64
C ALA A 392 -34.71 -14.83 4.03
N ILE A 393 -35.49 -13.82 4.42
CA ILE A 393 -35.43 -13.22 5.76
C ILE A 393 -35.90 -14.19 6.81
N GLN A 394 -37.00 -14.92 6.56
CA GLN A 394 -37.50 -15.93 7.51
C GLN A 394 -36.47 -17.05 7.70
N LEU A 395 -35.82 -17.52 6.64
CA LEU A 395 -34.73 -18.49 6.72
C LEU A 395 -33.58 -17.98 7.58
N LEU A 396 -33.10 -16.73 7.33
CA LEU A 396 -32.03 -16.12 8.11
C LEU A 396 -32.41 -15.91 9.58
N ASN A 397 -33.65 -15.51 9.86
CA ASN A 397 -34.14 -15.35 11.23
C ASN A 397 -34.24 -16.70 11.94
N ASN A 398 -34.69 -17.74 11.27
CA ASN A 398 -34.78 -19.08 11.85
C ASN A 398 -33.38 -19.67 12.15
N ILE A 399 -32.40 -19.44 11.28
CA ILE A 399 -30.99 -19.81 11.52
C ILE A 399 -30.46 -19.08 12.75
N LYS A 400 -30.69 -17.78 12.89
CA LYS A 400 -30.24 -17.00 14.06
C LYS A 400 -30.87 -17.41 15.38
N ILE A 401 -32.09 -17.93 15.37
CA ILE A 401 -32.78 -18.42 16.58
C ILE A 401 -32.26 -19.80 17.01
N SER A 402 -31.71 -20.59 16.09
CA SER A 402 -31.19 -21.93 16.36
C SER A 402 -29.72 -21.97 16.79
N TYR A 403 -29.05 -20.83 16.81
CA TYR A 403 -27.70 -20.62 17.32
C TYR A 403 -27.72 -19.79 18.61
#